data_ee64799e1acb3095f786b865e1ff7976
#
_entry.id   ee64799e1acb3095f786b865e1ff7976
#
_cell.length_a   1.000
_cell.length_b   1.000
_cell.length_c   1.000
_cell.angle_alpha   90.00
_cell.angle_beta   90.00
_cell.angle_gamma   90.00
#
_symmetry.space_group_name_H-M   'P 1'
#
loop_
_entity.id
_entity.type
_entity.pdbx_description
1 polymer ?
#
loop_
_entity_poly.entity_id
_entity_poly.type
_entity_poly.pdbx_seq_one_letter_code
_entity_poly.pdbx_strand_id
1 'polypeptide(L)'
;KSCILDLLSSDQYIPVIAPIGTDEEGNSYNINADTVAAAVASAVQAEKLVLLTDVEGVKDDKGNVIYEAHKNDIEAMIKDGSISGGMIPKVMGCCDAVDAGVSGVHIIDGRIPHCLLLEIFTKTGIGTLIKGDKY
;
A
#
# COMPACT_ATOMS: atom_id res chain seq x y z
N LYS A 1 -9.91 12.79 10.63
CA LYS A 1 -11.18 12.18 11.12
C LYS A 1 -11.85 11.53 9.93
N SER A 2 -12.13 10.23 10.00
CA SER A 2 -12.73 9.43 8.91
C SER A 2 -14.12 9.95 8.48
N CYS A 3 -14.88 10.58 9.36
CA CYS A 3 -16.22 11.07 9.08
C CYS A 3 -16.33 12.00 7.86
N ILE A 4 -15.30 12.77 7.53
CA ILE A 4 -15.29 13.62 6.32
C ILE A 4 -15.11 12.76 5.07
N LEU A 5 -14.24 11.76 5.12
CA LEU A 5 -14.03 10.83 4.01
C LEU A 5 -15.26 9.97 3.77
N ASP A 6 -15.91 9.50 4.84
CA ASP A 6 -17.16 8.74 4.76
C ASP A 6 -18.27 9.56 4.11
N LEU A 7 -18.40 10.85 4.50
CA LEU A 7 -19.38 11.76 3.92
C LEU A 7 -19.13 12.01 2.43
N LEU A 8 -17.87 12.31 2.05
CA LEU A 8 -17.50 12.54 0.66
C LEU A 8 -17.73 11.30 -0.21
N SER A 9 -17.39 10.11 0.31
CA SER A 9 -17.60 8.85 -0.42
C SER A 9 -19.07 8.51 -0.58
N SER A 10 -19.94 8.87 0.38
CA SER A 10 -21.39 8.64 0.29
C SER A 10 -22.06 9.45 -0.81
N ASP A 11 -21.51 10.63 -1.15
CA ASP A 11 -22.06 11.53 -2.16
C ASP A 11 -21.44 11.33 -3.56
N GLN A 12 -20.84 10.18 -3.82
CA GLN A 12 -20.19 9.83 -5.10
C GLN A 12 -18.96 10.70 -5.46
N TYR A 13 -18.34 11.35 -4.47
CA TYR A 13 -17.06 12.02 -4.65
C TYR A 13 -15.90 11.02 -4.51
N ILE A 14 -14.81 11.30 -5.21
CA ILE A 14 -13.54 10.61 -5.02
C ILE A 14 -12.63 11.54 -4.20
N PRO A 15 -12.40 11.27 -2.92
CA PRO A 15 -11.50 12.08 -2.10
C PRO A 15 -10.06 12.00 -2.63
N VAL A 16 -9.42 13.16 -2.86
CA VAL A 16 -8.01 13.26 -3.23
C VAL A 16 -7.27 13.93 -2.08
N ILE A 17 -6.30 13.23 -1.49
CA ILE A 17 -5.58 13.65 -0.29
C ILE A 17 -4.12 13.88 -0.62
N ALA A 18 -3.65 15.12 -0.42
CA ALA A 18 -2.23 15.43 -0.53
C ALA A 18 -1.45 14.93 0.71
N PRO A 19 -0.18 14.49 0.57
CA PRO A 19 0.63 14.05 1.69
C PRO A 19 1.24 15.24 2.45
N ILE A 20 0.38 16.18 2.86
CA ILE A 20 0.74 17.37 3.60
C ILE A 20 -0.03 17.36 4.92
N GLY A 21 0.70 17.35 6.03
CA GLY A 21 0.14 17.46 7.37
C GLY A 21 0.26 18.86 7.94
N THR A 22 -0.58 19.19 8.89
CA THR A 22 -0.47 20.40 9.70
C THR A 22 -0.55 20.05 11.17
N ASP A 23 0.21 20.76 12.01
CA ASP A 23 0.06 20.69 13.46
C ASP A 23 -1.01 21.67 13.97
N GLU A 24 -1.22 21.68 15.27
CA GLU A 24 -2.19 22.58 15.92
C GLU A 24 -1.78 24.04 15.86
N GLU A 25 -0.49 24.33 15.62
CA GLU A 25 0.07 25.68 15.50
C GLU A 25 -0.03 26.22 14.06
N GLY A 26 -0.46 25.37 13.09
CA GLY A 26 -0.61 25.71 11.68
C GLY A 26 0.66 25.52 10.83
N ASN A 27 1.71 24.90 11.38
CA ASN A 27 2.89 24.56 10.59
C ASN A 27 2.58 23.43 9.62
N SER A 28 3.11 23.53 8.39
CA SER A 28 2.91 22.51 7.35
C SER A 28 4.11 21.59 7.23
N TYR A 29 3.83 20.29 7.06
CA TYR A 29 4.83 19.23 6.94
C TYR A 29 4.60 18.43 5.68
N ASN A 30 5.67 18.21 4.91
CA ASN A 30 5.67 17.25 3.82
C ASN A 30 5.90 15.85 4.40
N ILE A 31 4.92 14.96 4.24
CA ILE A 31 4.95 13.61 4.79
C ILE A 31 5.14 12.62 3.63
N ASN A 32 5.81 11.50 3.90
CA ASN A 32 5.93 10.42 2.91
C ASN A 32 4.54 9.95 2.46
N ALA A 33 4.30 9.89 1.14
CA ALA A 33 2.99 9.58 0.58
C ALA A 33 2.52 8.15 0.90
N ASP A 34 3.43 7.17 0.92
CA ASP A 34 3.08 5.78 1.28
C ASP A 34 2.61 5.70 2.74
N THR A 35 3.27 6.46 3.64
CA THR A 35 2.88 6.56 5.05
C THR A 35 1.49 7.17 5.22
N VAL A 36 1.20 8.26 4.48
CA VAL A 36 -0.13 8.88 4.52
C VAL A 36 -1.19 7.93 3.96
N ALA A 37 -0.90 7.26 2.84
CA ALA A 37 -1.82 6.31 2.22
C ALA A 37 -2.15 5.15 3.17
N ALA A 38 -1.14 4.56 3.83
CA ALA A 38 -1.33 3.50 4.81
C ALA A 38 -2.17 3.97 6.01
N ALA A 39 -1.89 5.17 6.55
CA ALA A 39 -2.64 5.74 7.66
C ALA A 39 -4.10 6.03 7.31
N VAL A 40 -4.36 6.55 6.10
CA VAL A 40 -5.72 6.80 5.61
C VAL A 40 -6.46 5.48 5.40
N ALA A 41 -5.85 4.51 4.71
CA ALA A 41 -6.45 3.20 4.48
C ALA A 41 -6.83 2.50 5.80
N SER A 42 -5.95 2.56 6.80
CA SER A 42 -6.21 2.03 8.14
C SER A 42 -7.35 2.76 8.84
N ALA A 43 -7.38 4.10 8.75
CA ALA A 43 -8.40 4.91 9.42
C ALA A 43 -9.81 4.72 8.86
N VAL A 44 -9.94 4.45 7.53
CA VAL A 44 -11.23 4.16 6.89
C VAL A 44 -11.53 2.67 6.81
N GLN A 45 -10.67 1.81 7.36
CA GLN A 45 -10.77 0.35 7.28
C GLN A 45 -10.96 -0.12 5.84
N ALA A 46 -10.08 0.37 4.95
CA ALA A 46 -10.12 0.05 3.54
C ALA A 46 -9.99 -1.46 3.31
N GLU A 47 -10.77 -1.98 2.37
CA GLU A 47 -10.61 -3.37 1.93
C GLU A 47 -9.27 -3.58 1.22
N LYS A 48 -8.87 -2.61 0.39
CA LYS A 48 -7.62 -2.66 -0.37
C LYS A 48 -6.88 -1.34 -0.32
N LEU A 49 -5.56 -1.41 -0.24
CA LEU A 49 -4.65 -0.31 -0.50
C LEU A 49 -3.80 -0.66 -1.73
N VAL A 50 -3.72 0.23 -2.70
CA VAL A 50 -2.90 0.03 -3.91
C VAL A 50 -1.83 1.10 -3.98
N LEU A 51 -0.57 0.70 -3.91
CA LEU A 51 0.59 1.57 -4.08
C LEU A 51 1.06 1.51 -5.54
N LEU A 52 0.91 2.61 -6.26
CA LEU A 52 1.46 2.80 -7.60
C LEU A 52 2.92 3.25 -7.47
N THR A 53 3.85 2.40 -7.89
CA THR A 53 5.29 2.61 -7.71
C THR A 53 6.03 2.58 -9.05
N ASP A 54 7.34 2.77 -9.01
CA ASP A 54 8.25 2.64 -10.14
C ASP A 54 8.96 1.26 -10.19
N VAL A 55 8.45 0.29 -9.43
CA VAL A 55 8.93 -1.09 -9.41
C VAL A 55 7.82 -2.07 -9.73
N GLU A 56 8.17 -3.21 -10.31
CA GLU A 56 7.21 -4.24 -10.75
C GLU A 56 6.50 -4.92 -9.58
N GLY A 57 7.09 -4.90 -8.39
CA GLY A 57 6.61 -5.55 -7.16
C GLY A 57 7.77 -5.94 -6.27
N VAL A 58 7.51 -6.76 -5.28
CA VAL A 58 8.54 -7.38 -4.43
C VAL A 58 9.17 -8.53 -5.21
N LYS A 59 10.51 -8.63 -5.19
CA LYS A 59 11.26 -9.67 -5.91
C LYS A 59 11.91 -10.64 -4.93
N ASP A 60 11.99 -11.91 -5.35
CA ASP A 60 12.76 -12.94 -4.65
C ASP A 60 14.28 -12.78 -4.88
N ASP A 61 15.06 -13.67 -4.28
CA ASP A 61 16.53 -13.74 -4.41
C ASP A 61 17.00 -13.98 -5.86
N LYS A 62 16.12 -14.52 -6.72
CA LYS A 62 16.37 -14.78 -8.14
C LYS A 62 15.90 -13.64 -9.05
N GLY A 63 15.29 -12.59 -8.49
CA GLY A 63 14.79 -11.45 -9.23
C GLY A 63 13.39 -11.64 -9.83
N ASN A 64 12.67 -12.71 -9.50
CA ASN A 64 11.30 -12.90 -9.94
C ASN A 64 10.32 -12.14 -9.04
N VAL A 65 9.27 -11.57 -9.66
CA VAL A 65 8.20 -10.91 -8.89
C VAL A 65 7.41 -11.94 -8.10
N ILE A 66 7.21 -11.66 -6.83
CA ILE A 66 6.35 -12.44 -5.93
C ILE A 66 4.94 -11.88 -6.04
N TYR A 67 4.01 -12.67 -6.54
CA TYR A 67 2.64 -12.20 -6.75
C TYR A 67 1.82 -12.11 -5.47
N GLU A 68 2.16 -12.91 -4.46
CA GLU A 68 1.45 -12.97 -3.19
C GLU A 68 2.41 -13.31 -2.05
N ALA A 69 2.31 -12.60 -0.93
CA ALA A 69 3.09 -12.85 0.27
C ALA A 69 2.28 -12.51 1.52
N HIS A 70 2.51 -13.25 2.61
CA HIS A 70 2.04 -12.87 3.93
C HIS A 70 3.11 -12.05 4.65
N LYS A 71 2.71 -11.32 5.70
CA LYS A 71 3.63 -10.52 6.51
C LYS A 71 4.86 -11.32 6.97
N ASN A 72 4.66 -12.54 7.45
CA ASN A 72 5.76 -13.39 7.93
C ASN A 72 6.77 -13.71 6.82
N ASP A 73 6.31 -13.87 5.57
CA ASP A 73 7.19 -14.10 4.42
C ASP A 73 8.04 -12.86 4.14
N ILE A 74 7.41 -11.68 4.19
CA ILE A 74 8.10 -10.39 4.03
C ILE A 74 9.18 -10.20 5.11
N GLU A 75 8.86 -10.47 6.37
CA GLU A 75 9.82 -10.38 7.48
C GLU A 75 11.00 -11.35 7.31
N ALA A 76 10.74 -12.57 6.84
CA ALA A 76 11.80 -13.54 6.54
C ALA A 76 12.70 -13.05 5.40
N MET A 77 12.11 -12.51 4.34
CA MET A 77 12.84 -11.98 3.19
C MET A 77 13.67 -10.72 3.49
N ILE A 78 13.26 -9.93 4.47
CA ILE A 78 14.09 -8.83 4.99
C ILE A 78 15.29 -9.39 5.76
N LYS A 79 15.07 -10.43 6.58
CA LYS A 79 16.14 -11.04 7.41
C LYS A 79 17.18 -11.77 6.57
N ASP A 80 16.78 -12.44 5.49
CA ASP A 80 17.71 -13.16 4.60
C ASP A 80 18.36 -12.24 3.55
N GLY A 81 17.92 -10.98 3.46
CA GLY A 81 18.48 -9.96 2.55
C GLY A 81 17.91 -9.96 1.14
N SER A 82 16.91 -10.79 0.83
CA SER A 82 16.19 -10.79 -0.46
C SER A 82 15.48 -9.46 -0.70
N ILE A 83 14.91 -8.88 0.37
CA ILE A 83 14.39 -7.51 0.36
C ILE A 83 15.40 -6.59 1.00
N SER A 84 15.83 -5.54 0.27
CA SER A 84 16.87 -4.61 0.73
C SER A 84 16.58 -3.16 0.32
N GLY A 85 17.37 -2.23 0.86
CA GLY A 85 17.35 -0.83 0.48
C GLY A 85 16.01 -0.14 0.68
N GLY A 86 15.61 0.65 -0.30
CA GLY A 86 14.37 1.46 -0.26
C GLY A 86 13.07 0.64 -0.28
N MET A 87 13.14 -0.66 -0.61
CA MET A 87 11.97 -1.53 -0.55
C MET A 87 11.58 -1.88 0.89
N ILE A 88 12.53 -1.95 1.82
CA ILE A 88 12.26 -2.29 3.24
C ILE A 88 11.21 -1.37 3.85
N PRO A 89 11.38 -0.02 3.89
CA PRO A 89 10.36 0.85 4.48
C PRO A 89 9.01 0.77 3.76
N LYS A 90 8.99 0.51 2.45
CA LYS A 90 7.77 0.36 1.67
C LYS A 90 6.98 -0.90 2.11
N VAL A 91 7.60 -2.07 2.13
CA VAL A 91 6.93 -3.31 2.54
C VAL A 91 6.58 -3.32 4.03
N MET A 92 7.39 -2.70 4.88
CA MET A 92 7.06 -2.53 6.30
C MET A 92 5.80 -1.68 6.48
N GLY A 93 5.66 -0.56 5.77
CA GLY A 93 4.44 0.24 5.77
C GLY A 93 3.21 -0.53 5.27
N CYS A 94 3.39 -1.45 4.29
CA CYS A 94 2.33 -2.36 3.86
C CYS A 94 1.93 -3.34 4.96
N CYS A 95 2.89 -3.93 5.67
CA CYS A 95 2.64 -4.82 6.80
C CYS A 95 1.91 -4.09 7.94
N ASP A 96 2.33 -2.86 8.25
CA ASP A 96 1.67 -2.02 9.27
C ASP A 96 0.22 -1.72 8.90
N ALA A 97 -0.07 -1.44 7.62
CA ALA A 97 -1.44 -1.23 7.15
C ALA A 97 -2.30 -2.48 7.28
N VAL A 98 -1.74 -3.66 6.97
CA VAL A 98 -2.40 -4.96 7.14
C VAL A 98 -2.68 -5.23 8.61
N ASP A 99 -1.73 -5.00 9.50
CA ASP A 99 -1.90 -5.15 10.96
C ASP A 99 -2.97 -4.22 11.51
N ALA A 100 -3.10 -3.03 10.93
CA ALA A 100 -4.14 -2.06 11.28
C ALA A 100 -5.53 -2.40 10.72
N GLY A 101 -5.68 -3.50 9.96
CA GLY A 101 -6.96 -4.03 9.51
C GLY A 101 -7.27 -3.86 8.03
N VAL A 102 -6.35 -3.33 7.22
CA VAL A 102 -6.48 -3.33 5.75
C VAL A 102 -6.35 -4.79 5.27
N SER A 103 -7.31 -5.29 4.50
CA SER A 103 -7.35 -6.71 4.15
C SER A 103 -6.22 -7.12 3.21
N GLY A 104 -5.81 -6.24 2.28
CA GLY A 104 -4.68 -6.50 1.40
C GLY A 104 -4.06 -5.22 0.87
N VAL A 105 -2.74 -5.24 0.69
CA VAL A 105 -1.97 -4.13 0.12
C VAL A 105 -1.29 -4.60 -1.16
N HIS A 106 -1.56 -3.91 -2.26
CA HIS A 106 -0.99 -4.20 -3.58
C HIS A 106 0.14 -3.22 -3.89
N ILE A 107 1.30 -3.74 -4.29
CA ILE A 107 2.43 -2.95 -4.81
C ILE A 107 2.52 -3.24 -6.30
N ILE A 108 2.26 -2.25 -7.15
CA ILE A 108 2.22 -2.42 -8.60
C ILE A 108 3.02 -1.34 -9.33
N ASP A 109 3.47 -1.67 -10.55
CA ASP A 109 4.17 -0.71 -11.41
C ASP A 109 3.17 0.28 -12.04
N GLY A 110 3.16 1.50 -11.53
CA GLY A 110 2.31 2.58 -12.02
C GLY A 110 2.67 3.10 -13.42
N ARG A 111 3.80 2.69 -13.99
CA ARG A 111 4.21 3.06 -15.36
C ARG A 111 3.50 2.21 -16.43
N ILE A 112 2.92 1.07 -16.03
CA ILE A 112 2.17 0.20 -16.94
C ILE A 112 0.80 0.83 -17.23
N PRO A 113 0.44 1.07 -18.50
CA PRO A 113 -0.89 1.58 -18.84
C PRO A 113 -2.00 0.68 -18.29
N HIS A 114 -3.01 1.31 -17.68
CA HIS A 114 -4.15 0.60 -17.07
C HIS A 114 -3.80 -0.39 -15.95
N CYS A 115 -2.67 -0.19 -15.27
CA CYS A 115 -2.16 -1.09 -14.23
C CYS A 115 -3.22 -1.44 -13.16
N LEU A 116 -4.04 -0.49 -12.72
CA LEU A 116 -5.12 -0.74 -11.76
C LEU A 116 -6.17 -1.72 -12.30
N LEU A 117 -6.55 -1.60 -13.57
CA LEU A 117 -7.51 -2.52 -14.18
C LEU A 117 -6.92 -3.93 -14.32
N LEU A 118 -5.66 -4.02 -14.70
CA LEU A 118 -4.94 -5.29 -14.79
C LEU A 118 -4.85 -5.97 -13.43
N GLU A 119 -4.52 -5.23 -12.38
CA GLU A 119 -4.41 -5.78 -11.01
C GLU A 119 -5.76 -6.23 -10.45
N ILE A 120 -6.81 -5.43 -10.63
CA ILE A 120 -8.11 -5.69 -9.99
C ILE A 120 -8.93 -6.73 -10.76
N PHE A 121 -8.87 -6.72 -12.10
CA PHE A 121 -9.77 -7.51 -12.95
C PHE A 121 -9.13 -8.74 -13.59
N THR A 122 -7.83 -9.00 -13.38
CA THR A 122 -7.19 -10.23 -13.84
C THR A 122 -6.92 -11.19 -12.68
N LYS A 123 -6.87 -12.49 -12.96
CA LYS A 123 -6.67 -13.52 -11.93
C LYS A 123 -5.27 -13.50 -11.31
N THR A 124 -4.26 -13.14 -12.09
CA THR A 124 -2.84 -13.18 -11.67
C THR A 124 -2.34 -11.85 -11.18
N GLY A 125 -3.05 -10.74 -11.50
CA GLY A 125 -2.52 -9.41 -11.22
C GLY A 125 -1.24 -9.10 -11.99
N ILE A 126 -0.57 -8.00 -11.64
CA ILE A 126 0.70 -7.57 -12.25
C ILE A 126 1.78 -7.21 -11.22
N GLY A 127 1.46 -7.24 -9.94
CA GLY A 127 2.35 -6.83 -8.87
C GLY A 127 2.38 -7.81 -7.71
N THR A 128 2.66 -7.31 -6.52
CA THR A 128 2.69 -8.10 -5.29
C THR A 128 1.51 -7.74 -4.39
N LEU A 129 0.73 -8.73 -3.99
CA LEU A 129 -0.28 -8.61 -2.96
C LEU A 129 0.30 -9.07 -1.61
N ILE A 130 0.33 -8.16 -0.63
CA ILE A 130 0.64 -8.48 0.76
C ILE A 130 -0.68 -8.66 1.50
N LYS A 131 -0.91 -9.86 2.03
CA LYS A 131 -2.16 -10.26 2.69
C LYS A 131 -2.07 -10.18 4.20
N GLY A 132 -3.22 -9.82 4.80
CA GLY A 132 -3.46 -10.00 6.22
C GLY A 132 -4.00 -11.38 6.55
N ASP A 133 -4.06 -11.68 7.85
CA ASP A 133 -4.54 -12.98 8.38
C ASP A 133 -6.03 -13.24 8.11
N LYS A 134 -6.74 -12.28 7.53
CA LYS A 134 -8.19 -12.35 7.24
C LYS A 134 -8.53 -12.66 5.77
N TYR A 135 -7.52 -12.93 4.95
CA TYR A 135 -7.70 -13.30 3.55
C TYR A 135 -7.58 -14.79 3.33
#